data_985b0207a4b3ddbee16e20c8613e8900
#
_entry.id   985b0207a4b3ddbee16e20c8613e8900
#
_cell.length_a   1.000
_cell.length_b   1.000
_cell.length_c   1.000
_cell.angle_alpha   90.00
_cell.angle_beta   90.00
_cell.angle_gamma   90.00
#
_symmetry.space_group_name_H-M   'P 1'
#
loop_
_entity.id
_entity.type
_entity.pdbx_description
1 polymer ?
#
loop_
_entity_poly.entity_id
_entity_poly.type
_entity_poly.pdbx_seq_one_letter_code
_entity_poly.pdbx_strand_id
1 'polypeptide(L)'
;KLLSLKGDRAFQRLRKGRAGRGRYVSAKWLPAAELRVGIVVSKKVGKAVVRNKVKRRLREILRRLHLPQAHLLVVASPEAREADFAELFRDVVRALRKSGLVQ
;
A
#
# COMPACT_ATOMS: atom_id res chain seq x y z
N LYS A 1 8.81 -3.26 12.63
CA LYS A 1 9.56 -3.06 11.40
C LYS A 1 8.86 -3.78 10.23
N LEU A 2 8.62 -3.08 9.14
CA LEU A 2 8.01 -3.65 7.96
C LEU A 2 9.05 -4.38 7.12
N LEU A 3 8.73 -5.62 6.74
CA LEU A 3 9.54 -6.37 5.79
C LEU A 3 9.09 -6.01 4.37
N SER A 4 10.05 -5.90 3.47
CA SER A 4 9.75 -5.58 2.09
C SER A 4 9.27 -6.79 1.31
N LEU A 5 8.28 -6.58 0.45
CA LEU A 5 7.86 -7.59 -0.51
C LEU A 5 8.83 -7.54 -1.68
N LYS A 6 9.49 -8.67 -1.96
CA LYS A 6 10.51 -8.74 -3.00
C LYS A 6 10.25 -9.90 -3.96
N GLY A 7 10.69 -9.70 -5.20
CA GLY A 7 10.68 -10.75 -6.22
C GLY A 7 9.45 -10.71 -7.10
N ASP A 8 9.67 -11.02 -8.36
CA ASP A 8 8.61 -11.01 -9.38
C ASP A 8 7.51 -12.02 -9.09
N ARG A 9 7.86 -13.16 -8.52
CA ARG A 9 6.87 -14.18 -8.18
C ARG A 9 5.86 -13.68 -7.15
N ALA A 10 6.34 -12.95 -6.14
CA ALA A 10 5.47 -12.41 -5.11
C ALA A 10 4.48 -11.41 -5.72
N PHE A 11 4.97 -10.53 -6.60
CA PHE A 11 4.11 -9.57 -7.27
C PHE A 11 3.12 -10.24 -8.22
N GLN A 12 3.54 -11.26 -8.95
CA GLN A 12 2.66 -11.98 -9.86
C GLN A 12 1.54 -12.71 -9.12
N ARG A 13 1.88 -13.30 -7.98
CA ARG A 13 0.88 -14.00 -7.16
C ARG A 13 -0.20 -13.06 -6.67
N LEU A 14 0.14 -11.80 -6.43
CA LEU A 14 -0.81 -10.79 -5.96
C LEU A 14 -1.88 -10.43 -6.99
N ARG A 15 -1.71 -10.79 -8.25
CA ARG A 15 -2.76 -10.61 -9.25
C ARG A 15 -4.04 -11.32 -8.87
N LYS A 16 -3.91 -12.44 -8.16
CA LYS A 16 -5.06 -13.23 -7.70
C LYS A 16 -5.49 -12.85 -6.29
N GLY A 17 -4.87 -11.81 -5.73
CA GLY A 17 -5.16 -11.39 -4.38
C GLY A 17 -6.47 -10.62 -4.27
N ARG A 18 -6.88 -10.43 -3.03
CA ARG A 18 -8.04 -9.60 -2.73
C ARG A 18 -7.64 -8.14 -2.85
N ALA A 19 -8.53 -7.33 -3.42
CA ALA A 19 -8.24 -5.94 -3.71
C ALA A 19 -9.26 -5.02 -3.06
N GLY A 20 -8.78 -3.83 -2.70
CA GLY A 20 -9.64 -2.75 -2.22
C GLY A 20 -9.07 -1.44 -2.74
N ARG A 21 -9.93 -0.48 -3.00
CA ARG A 21 -9.53 0.78 -3.59
C ARG A 21 -10.09 1.96 -2.82
N GLY A 22 -9.21 2.91 -2.50
CA GLY A 22 -9.58 4.21 -1.99
C GLY A 22 -9.44 5.26 -3.08
N ARG A 23 -9.47 6.52 -2.68
CA ARG A 23 -9.30 7.63 -3.62
C ARG A 23 -7.85 7.79 -4.07
N TYR A 24 -6.92 7.64 -3.14
CA TYR A 24 -5.50 7.91 -3.36
C TYR A 24 -4.66 6.67 -3.53
N VAL A 25 -5.11 5.55 -2.99
CA VAL A 25 -4.34 4.31 -3.01
C VAL A 25 -5.26 3.11 -3.29
N SER A 26 -4.65 2.04 -3.78
CA SER A 26 -5.30 0.74 -3.85
C SER A 26 -4.44 -0.27 -3.12
N ALA A 27 -5.05 -1.35 -2.65
CA ALA A 27 -4.35 -2.40 -1.93
C ALA A 27 -4.74 -3.76 -2.49
N LYS A 28 -3.77 -4.67 -2.53
CA LYS A 28 -4.00 -6.08 -2.87
C LYS A 28 -3.22 -6.93 -1.89
N TRP A 29 -3.78 -8.06 -1.50
CA TRP A 29 -3.10 -8.92 -0.56
C TRP A 29 -3.47 -10.39 -0.74
N LEU A 30 -2.59 -11.25 -0.24
CA LEU A 30 -2.79 -12.69 -0.11
C LEU A 30 -2.27 -13.12 1.24
N PRO A 31 -2.88 -14.14 1.86
CA PRO A 31 -2.35 -14.68 3.11
C PRO A 31 -0.93 -15.19 2.91
N ALA A 32 -0.10 -15.04 3.93
CA ALA A 32 1.29 -15.47 3.88
C ALA A 32 1.80 -15.81 5.28
N ALA A 33 2.97 -16.42 5.34
CA ALA A 33 3.55 -16.82 6.62
C ALA A 33 4.02 -15.64 7.46
N GLU A 34 4.33 -14.51 6.79
CA GLU A 34 4.74 -13.30 7.49
C GLU A 34 4.27 -12.08 6.72
N LEU A 35 4.21 -10.95 7.40
CA LEU A 35 3.81 -9.70 6.76
C LEU A 35 4.96 -9.15 5.92
N ARG A 36 4.73 -8.98 4.64
CA ARG A 36 5.64 -8.30 3.74
C ARG A 36 4.86 -7.29 2.92
N VAL A 37 5.41 -6.09 2.78
CA VAL A 37 4.70 -4.97 2.16
C VAL A 37 5.50 -4.44 0.98
N GLY A 38 4.84 -4.27 -0.15
CA GLY A 38 5.37 -3.56 -1.30
C GLY A 38 4.61 -2.26 -1.49
N ILE A 39 5.34 -1.18 -1.77
CA ILE A 39 4.74 0.12 -2.04
C ILE A 39 5.17 0.55 -3.43
N VAL A 40 4.19 0.82 -4.29
CA VAL A 40 4.45 1.25 -5.66
C VAL A 40 3.92 2.67 -5.84
N VAL A 41 4.81 3.56 -6.28
CA VAL A 41 4.46 4.93 -6.60
C VAL A 41 4.98 5.19 -8.01
N SER A 42 4.06 5.30 -8.98
CA SER A 42 4.44 5.45 -10.38
C SER A 42 4.98 6.84 -10.69
N LYS A 43 5.64 6.96 -11.84
CA LYS A 43 6.16 8.25 -12.31
C LYS A 43 5.05 9.27 -12.51
N LYS A 44 3.81 8.83 -12.71
CA LYS A 44 2.67 9.72 -12.87
C LYS A 44 2.35 10.53 -11.63
N VAL A 45 2.81 10.08 -10.45
CA VAL A 45 2.62 10.82 -9.21
C VAL A 45 3.45 12.12 -9.22
N GLY A 46 4.63 12.08 -9.81
CA GLY A 46 5.50 13.25 -9.91
C GLY A 46 6.97 12.90 -9.96
N LYS A 47 7.80 13.91 -9.76
CA LYS A 47 9.25 13.75 -9.74
C LYS A 47 9.69 12.87 -8.58
N ALA A 48 10.96 12.44 -8.61
CA ALA A 48 11.50 11.54 -7.59
C ALA A 48 11.30 12.05 -6.16
N VAL A 49 11.46 13.34 -5.93
CA VAL A 49 11.27 13.95 -4.60
C VAL A 49 9.84 13.74 -4.11
N VAL A 50 8.86 13.97 -5.00
CA VAL A 50 7.45 13.80 -4.68
C VAL A 50 7.12 12.33 -4.43
N ARG A 51 7.62 11.45 -5.29
CA ARG A 51 7.39 10.01 -5.14
C ARG A 51 7.98 9.48 -3.83
N ASN A 52 9.18 9.94 -3.48
CA ASN A 52 9.81 9.52 -2.23
C ASN A 52 9.03 9.98 -1.01
N LYS A 53 8.46 11.19 -1.08
CA LYS A 53 7.64 11.72 -0.01
C LYS A 53 6.38 10.87 0.19
N VAL A 54 5.71 10.50 -0.90
CA VAL A 54 4.52 9.64 -0.84
C VAL A 54 4.88 8.27 -0.27
N LYS A 55 5.98 7.69 -0.73
CA LYS A 55 6.45 6.39 -0.21
C LYS A 55 6.70 6.43 1.29
N ARG A 56 7.38 7.48 1.77
CA ARG A 56 7.68 7.62 3.20
C ARG A 56 6.41 7.72 4.02
N ARG A 57 5.44 8.50 3.53
CA ARG A 57 4.16 8.64 4.22
C ARG A 57 3.41 7.31 4.28
N LEU A 58 3.35 6.59 3.16
CA LEU A 58 2.68 5.29 3.13
C LEU A 58 3.37 4.29 4.05
N ARG A 59 4.71 4.28 4.06
CA ARG A 59 5.45 3.38 4.94
C ARG A 59 5.15 3.69 6.40
N GLU A 60 5.12 4.96 6.77
CA GLU A 60 4.82 5.37 8.12
C GLU A 60 3.40 5.00 8.53
N ILE A 61 2.44 5.17 7.64
CA ILE A 61 1.04 4.79 7.88
C ILE A 61 0.94 3.30 8.15
N LEU A 62 1.56 2.49 7.30
CA LEU A 62 1.49 1.04 7.43
C LEU A 62 2.19 0.55 8.71
N ARG A 63 3.24 1.22 9.14
CA ARG A 63 3.93 0.88 10.38
C ARG A 63 3.06 1.12 11.61
N ARG A 64 2.14 2.08 11.55
CA ARG A 64 1.24 2.40 12.66
C ARG A 64 0.04 1.48 12.76
N LEU A 65 -0.22 0.71 11.71
CA LEU A 65 -1.38 -0.19 11.67
C LEU A 65 -1.00 -1.59 12.13
N HIS A 66 -1.92 -2.26 12.79
CA HIS A 66 -1.78 -3.67 13.14
C HIS A 66 -2.28 -4.50 11.96
N LEU A 67 -1.36 -5.00 11.17
CA LEU A 67 -1.68 -5.75 9.97
C LEU A 67 -1.48 -7.25 10.20
N PRO A 68 -2.35 -8.10 9.65
CA PRO A 68 -2.17 -9.54 9.76
C PRO A 68 -1.05 -10.02 8.85
N GLN A 69 -0.64 -11.27 9.03
CA GLN A 69 0.37 -11.90 8.19
C GLN A 69 -0.17 -12.02 6.77
N ALA A 70 0.49 -11.34 5.83
CA ALA A 70 0.05 -11.28 4.45
C ALA A 70 1.14 -10.70 3.57
N HIS A 71 1.08 -10.99 2.29
CA HIS A 71 1.81 -10.23 1.29
C HIS A 71 0.87 -9.12 0.81
N LEU A 72 1.25 -7.89 1.06
CA LEU A 72 0.43 -6.71 0.79
C LEU A 72 1.12 -5.78 -0.21
N LEU A 73 0.40 -5.37 -1.23
CA LEU A 73 0.87 -4.39 -2.20
C LEU A 73 -0.01 -3.16 -2.11
N VAL A 74 0.61 -2.00 -1.89
CA VAL A 74 -0.09 -0.71 -1.87
C VAL A 74 0.40 0.11 -3.05
N VAL A 75 -0.52 0.54 -3.89
CA VAL A 75 -0.22 1.32 -5.08
C VAL A 75 -0.83 2.71 -4.94
N ALA A 76 0.01 3.74 -5.08
CA ALA A 76 -0.46 5.12 -5.02
C ALA A 76 -0.91 5.59 -6.39
N SER A 77 -2.09 6.23 -6.44
CA SER A 77 -2.55 6.89 -7.66
C SER A 77 -1.89 8.26 -7.79
N PRO A 78 -1.97 8.89 -8.98
CA PRO A 78 -1.40 10.23 -9.16
C PRO A 78 -1.94 11.26 -8.17
N GLU A 79 -3.19 11.16 -7.76
CA GLU A 79 -3.81 12.08 -6.81
C GLU A 79 -3.21 12.02 -5.41
N ALA A 80 -2.48 10.95 -5.10
CA ALA A 80 -1.86 10.79 -3.77
C ALA A 80 -0.90 11.93 -3.43
N ARG A 81 -0.32 12.57 -4.45
CA ARG A 81 0.59 13.69 -4.24
C ARG A 81 -0.10 14.89 -3.58
N GLU A 82 -1.41 15.02 -3.75
CA GLU A 82 -2.18 16.15 -3.24
C GLU A 82 -2.76 15.90 -1.84
N ALA A 83 -2.72 14.66 -1.38
CA ALA A 83 -3.27 14.30 -0.08
C ALA A 83 -2.29 14.69 1.04
N ASP A 84 -2.84 15.23 2.13
CA ASP A 84 -2.02 15.40 3.32
C ASP A 84 -1.91 14.05 4.05
N PHE A 85 -1.12 14.00 5.11
CA PHE A 85 -0.88 12.75 5.83
C PHE A 85 -2.16 12.14 6.39
N ALA A 86 -3.02 12.96 6.98
CA ALA A 86 -4.26 12.48 7.58
C ALA A 86 -5.22 11.93 6.54
N GLU A 87 -5.34 12.61 5.40
CA GLU A 87 -6.18 12.14 4.30
C GLU A 87 -5.66 10.81 3.75
N LEU A 88 -4.35 10.74 3.58
CA LEU A 88 -3.72 9.52 3.07
C LEU A 88 -3.90 8.36 4.05
N PHE A 89 -3.75 8.64 5.35
CA PHE A 89 -3.95 7.64 6.39
C PHE A 89 -5.36 7.06 6.33
N ARG A 90 -6.37 7.93 6.29
CA ARG A 90 -7.77 7.49 6.22
C ARG A 90 -8.03 6.68 4.96
N ASP A 91 -7.40 7.08 3.85
CA ASP A 91 -7.60 6.39 2.58
C ASP A 91 -6.97 5.00 2.56
N VAL A 92 -5.79 4.86 3.14
CA VAL A 92 -5.14 3.55 3.27
C VAL A 92 -6.02 2.61 4.08
N VAL A 93 -6.54 3.08 5.22
CA VAL A 93 -7.44 2.27 6.05
C VAL A 93 -8.67 1.87 5.26
N ARG A 94 -9.25 2.81 4.51
CA ARG A 94 -10.42 2.52 3.67
C ARG A 94 -10.12 1.44 2.65
N ALA A 95 -9.00 1.55 1.94
CA ALA A 95 -8.60 0.57 0.94
C ALA A 95 -8.39 -0.81 1.56
N LEU A 96 -7.74 -0.85 2.72
CA LEU A 96 -7.48 -2.11 3.41
C LEU A 96 -8.78 -2.75 3.90
N ARG A 97 -9.73 -1.96 4.39
CA ARG A 97 -11.04 -2.47 4.79
C ARG A 97 -11.79 -3.04 3.61
N LYS A 98 -11.80 -2.33 2.50
CA LYS A 98 -12.47 -2.80 1.28
C LYS A 98 -11.84 -4.07 0.73
N SER A 99 -10.56 -4.26 0.95
CA SER A 99 -9.85 -5.47 0.51
C SER A 99 -10.13 -6.66 1.44
N GLY A 100 -10.69 -6.42 2.61
CA GLY A 100 -10.93 -7.46 3.60
C GLY A 100 -9.75 -7.78 4.49
N LEU A 101 -8.61 -7.10 4.30
CA LEU A 101 -7.41 -7.38 5.12
C LEU A 101 -7.62 -6.96 6.57
N VAL A 102 -8.29 -5.84 6.79
CA VAL A 102 -8.62 -5.35 8.13
C VAL A 102 -10.13 -5.10 8.22
N GLN A 103 -10.62 -5.07 9.45
CA GLN A 103 -12.04 -4.89 9.73
C GLN A 103 -12.43 -3.42 9.81
#